data_075f6faa4a1d622c6bc0b244ec785659
#
_entry.id   075f6faa4a1d622c6bc0b244ec785659
#
_cell.length_a   1.000
_cell.length_b   1.000
_cell.length_c   1.000
_cell.angle_alpha   90.00
_cell.angle_beta   90.00
_cell.angle_gamma   90.00
#
_symmetry.space_group_name_H-M   'P 1'
#
loop_
_entity.id
_entity.type
_entity.pdbx_description
1 polymer ?
#
loop_
_entity_poly.entity_id
_entity_poly.type
_entity_poly.pdbx_seq_one_letter_code
_entity_poly.pdbx_strand_id
1 'polypeptide(L)'
;MALYTDSLIPVCSPQLLRTGPPLKSPADLLAYRLLNIEWAPILEPPPTWQDWFKQAGVSLEGYRDPFIFSLSSLAIEAALNGRGIALAQHSMIADDLKEGRLVAPFPHRLKLSSPYYFAWQQSVFDKHGARDFHRWLIGLARQQAQIEAEEAPA
;
A
#
# COMPACT_ATOMS: atom_id res chain seq x y z
N MET A 1 0.99 0.90 21.99
CA MET A 1 0.08 1.96 21.53
C MET A 1 -0.10 1.82 20.03
N ALA A 2 -1.34 1.79 19.57
CA ALA A 2 -1.62 1.84 18.13
C ALA A 2 -1.28 3.23 17.58
N LEU A 3 -0.68 3.28 16.40
CA LEU A 3 -0.29 4.53 15.73
C LEU A 3 -1.32 4.92 14.67
N TYR A 4 -1.41 4.15 13.59
CA TYR A 4 -2.36 4.34 12.50
C TYR A 4 -2.57 3.01 11.78
N THR A 5 -3.64 2.92 10.99
CA THR A 5 -3.92 1.77 10.12
C THR A 5 -3.73 2.21 8.68
N ASP A 6 -2.84 1.55 7.96
CA ASP A 6 -2.53 1.81 6.57
C ASP A 6 -3.55 1.16 5.63
N SER A 7 -3.48 1.50 4.36
CA SER A 7 -4.31 0.94 3.30
C SER A 7 -3.47 0.51 2.10
N LEU A 8 -3.98 -0.43 1.32
CA LEU A 8 -3.40 -0.87 0.06
C LEU A 8 -4.18 -0.26 -1.11
N ILE A 9 -3.46 0.25 -2.10
CA ILE A 9 -4.04 0.83 -3.30
C ILE A 9 -3.29 0.35 -4.55
N PRO A 10 -3.99 0.05 -5.67
CA PRO A 10 -3.34 -0.23 -6.94
C PRO A 10 -2.59 0.98 -7.47
N VAL A 11 -1.31 0.81 -7.81
CA VAL A 11 -0.48 1.88 -8.37
C VAL A 11 0.42 1.40 -9.49
N CYS A 12 0.71 2.29 -10.42
CA CYS A 12 1.64 2.06 -11.51
C CYS A 12 2.27 3.38 -11.98
N SER A 13 3.29 3.28 -12.83
CA SER A 13 3.85 4.47 -13.48
C SER A 13 2.85 5.06 -14.48
N PRO A 14 2.80 6.40 -14.62
CA PRO A 14 1.97 7.04 -15.65
C PRO A 14 2.29 6.56 -17.06
N GLN A 15 3.54 6.20 -17.33
CA GLN A 15 3.97 5.70 -18.64
C GLN A 15 3.29 4.37 -18.98
N LEU A 16 3.13 3.47 -18.01
CA LEU A 16 2.45 2.19 -18.22
C LEU A 16 1.02 2.40 -18.74
N LEU A 17 0.30 3.38 -18.18
CA LEU A 17 -1.07 3.70 -18.61
C LEU A 17 -1.13 4.34 -20.00
N ARG A 18 -0.11 5.14 -20.36
CA ARG A 18 -0.06 5.77 -21.69
C ARG A 18 0.23 4.78 -22.82
N THR A 19 0.97 3.71 -22.53
CA THR A 19 1.41 2.72 -23.53
C THR A 19 0.60 1.43 -23.51
N GLY A 20 -0.14 1.20 -22.45
CA GLY A 20 -0.94 -0.01 -22.25
C GLY A 20 -2.39 0.11 -22.71
N PRO A 21 -3.18 -0.95 -22.54
CA PRO A 21 -4.60 -0.94 -22.85
C PRO A 21 -5.36 0.07 -21.96
N PRO A 22 -6.50 0.60 -22.42
CA PRO A 22 -7.27 1.55 -21.63
C PRO A 22 -7.85 0.90 -20.37
N LEU A 23 -7.81 1.63 -19.25
CA LEU A 23 -8.44 1.25 -17.99
C LEU A 23 -9.75 2.04 -17.81
N LYS A 24 -10.88 1.35 -17.92
CA LYS A 24 -12.24 1.89 -17.75
C LYS A 24 -12.94 1.30 -16.54
N SER A 25 -12.57 0.09 -16.16
CA SER A 25 -13.15 -0.66 -15.06
C SER A 25 -12.06 -1.44 -14.30
N PRO A 26 -12.29 -1.85 -13.04
CA PRO A 26 -11.36 -2.70 -12.30
C PRO A 26 -10.96 -3.98 -13.04
N ALA A 27 -11.85 -4.57 -13.85
CA ALA A 27 -11.56 -5.77 -14.63
C ALA A 27 -10.45 -5.55 -15.67
N ASP A 28 -10.27 -4.32 -16.17
CA ASP A 28 -9.24 -4.00 -17.15
C ASP A 28 -7.81 -4.12 -16.59
N LEU A 29 -7.64 -4.11 -15.26
CA LEU A 29 -6.36 -4.38 -14.62
C LEU A 29 -5.83 -5.79 -14.96
N LEU A 30 -6.70 -6.74 -15.28
CA LEU A 30 -6.31 -8.10 -15.66
C LEU A 30 -5.58 -8.17 -17.01
N ALA A 31 -5.63 -7.10 -17.81
CA ALA A 31 -4.83 -6.98 -19.03
C ALA A 31 -3.38 -6.55 -18.76
N TYR A 32 -3.06 -6.24 -17.51
CA TYR A 32 -1.74 -5.84 -17.07
C TYR A 32 -1.11 -6.93 -16.20
N ARG A 33 0.20 -6.86 -16.06
CA ARG A 33 0.91 -7.67 -15.08
C ARG A 33 0.64 -7.15 -13.67
N LEU A 34 0.09 -7.99 -12.81
CA LEU A 34 -0.12 -7.68 -11.39
C LEU A 34 1.13 -8.11 -10.61
N LEU A 35 1.70 -7.15 -9.90
CA LEU A 35 2.87 -7.39 -9.06
C LEU A 35 2.38 -7.86 -7.68
N ASN A 36 2.63 -9.13 -7.38
CA ASN A 36 2.21 -9.77 -6.14
C ASN A 36 3.31 -9.67 -5.10
N ILE A 37 2.93 -9.50 -3.85
CA ILE A 37 3.84 -9.55 -2.71
C ILE A 37 3.51 -10.83 -1.93
N GLU A 38 4.51 -11.70 -1.80
CA GLU A 38 4.41 -12.87 -0.95
C GLU A 38 4.83 -12.50 0.47
N TRP A 39 3.86 -12.49 1.35
CA TRP A 39 4.11 -12.19 2.76
C TRP A 39 4.61 -13.44 3.48
N ALA A 40 5.54 -13.26 4.40
CA ALA A 40 5.94 -14.32 5.30
C ALA A 40 4.71 -14.85 6.07
N PRO A 41 4.70 -16.13 6.50
CA PRO A 41 3.59 -16.67 7.29
C PRO A 41 3.42 -15.87 8.57
N ILE A 42 2.37 -15.08 8.65
CA ILE A 42 1.98 -14.27 9.81
C ILE A 42 0.52 -14.57 10.16
N LEU A 43 0.15 -14.30 11.41
CA LEU A 43 -1.20 -14.58 11.91
C LEU A 43 -2.31 -13.87 11.13
N GLU A 44 -2.05 -12.64 10.71
CA GLU A 44 -2.98 -11.81 9.93
C GLU A 44 -2.25 -11.28 8.69
N PRO A 45 -2.27 -12.02 7.58
CA PRO A 45 -1.65 -11.55 6.34
C PRO A 45 -2.36 -10.31 5.81
N PRO A 46 -1.63 -9.36 5.24
CA PRO A 46 -2.24 -8.23 4.54
C PRO A 46 -3.16 -8.69 3.41
N PRO A 47 -4.16 -7.87 3.04
CA PRO A 47 -5.01 -8.15 1.89
C PRO A 47 -4.19 -8.33 0.61
N THR A 48 -4.73 -9.11 -0.31
CA THR A 48 -4.11 -9.49 -1.57
C THR A 48 -4.86 -8.90 -2.76
N TRP A 49 -4.33 -9.09 -3.97
CA TRP A 49 -5.06 -8.81 -5.20
C TRP A 49 -6.41 -9.54 -5.26
N GLN A 50 -6.50 -10.75 -4.73
CA GLN A 50 -7.76 -11.49 -4.68
C GLN A 50 -8.82 -10.76 -3.85
N ASP A 51 -8.41 -10.20 -2.70
CA ASP A 51 -9.30 -9.42 -1.84
C ASP A 51 -9.73 -8.12 -2.53
N TRP A 52 -8.80 -7.46 -3.22
CA TRP A 52 -9.09 -6.22 -3.94
C TRP A 52 -10.11 -6.44 -5.06
N PHE A 53 -9.89 -7.45 -5.91
CA PHE A 53 -10.83 -7.78 -7.00
C PHE A 53 -12.17 -8.29 -6.48
N LYS A 54 -12.17 -9.04 -5.39
CA LYS A 54 -13.40 -9.49 -4.73
C LYS A 54 -14.26 -8.31 -4.30
N GLN A 55 -13.67 -7.27 -3.68
CA GLN A 55 -14.40 -6.07 -3.30
C GLN A 55 -14.84 -5.25 -4.53
N ALA A 56 -14.07 -5.27 -5.60
CA ALA A 56 -14.43 -4.63 -6.87
C ALA A 56 -15.46 -5.43 -7.68
N GLY A 57 -15.90 -6.60 -7.19
CA GLY A 57 -16.86 -7.45 -7.89
C GLY A 57 -16.31 -8.16 -9.13
N VAL A 58 -14.99 -8.33 -9.21
CA VAL A 58 -14.28 -8.95 -10.34
C VAL A 58 -13.69 -10.29 -9.92
N SER A 59 -13.84 -11.33 -10.75
CA SER A 59 -13.21 -12.63 -10.55
C SER A 59 -11.78 -12.64 -11.07
N LEU A 60 -10.85 -13.19 -10.30
CA LEU A 60 -9.48 -13.51 -10.73
C LEU A 60 -9.35 -14.89 -11.38
N GLU A 61 -10.47 -15.58 -11.59
CA GLU A 61 -10.45 -16.93 -12.13
C GLU A 61 -9.79 -16.95 -13.52
N GLY A 62 -8.77 -17.79 -13.67
CA GLY A 62 -7.99 -17.90 -14.91
C GLY A 62 -6.84 -16.89 -15.06
N TYR A 63 -6.66 -15.92 -14.17
CA TYR A 63 -5.47 -15.06 -14.17
C TYR A 63 -4.21 -15.87 -13.82
N ARG A 64 -3.19 -15.80 -14.67
CA ARG A 64 -1.99 -16.65 -14.58
C ARG A 64 -0.69 -15.91 -14.87
N ASP A 65 -0.51 -14.72 -14.34
CA ASP A 65 0.80 -14.05 -14.45
C ASP A 65 1.34 -13.65 -13.05
N PRO A 66 1.73 -14.62 -12.22
CA PRO A 66 2.24 -14.33 -10.89
C PRO A 66 3.67 -13.79 -10.98
N PHE A 67 3.81 -12.48 -11.00
CA PHE A 67 5.10 -11.86 -10.77
C PHE A 67 5.21 -11.56 -9.27
N ILE A 68 6.00 -12.38 -8.56
CA ILE A 68 6.00 -12.41 -7.09
C ILE A 68 7.25 -11.73 -6.55
N PHE A 69 7.07 -10.87 -5.57
CA PHE A 69 8.13 -10.20 -4.82
C PHE A 69 8.07 -10.59 -3.35
N SER A 70 9.22 -10.74 -2.73
CA SER A 70 9.34 -10.99 -1.29
C SER A 70 9.31 -9.71 -0.43
N LEU A 71 9.37 -8.54 -1.06
CA LEU A 71 9.38 -7.23 -0.38
C LEU A 71 8.49 -6.23 -1.12
N SER A 72 7.70 -5.47 -0.36
CA SER A 72 6.86 -4.39 -0.89
C SER A 72 7.66 -3.34 -1.65
N SER A 73 8.84 -2.97 -1.15
CA SER A 73 9.71 -1.98 -1.79
C SER A 73 10.15 -2.39 -3.19
N LEU A 74 10.40 -3.68 -3.43
CA LEU A 74 10.77 -4.19 -4.76
C LEU A 74 9.58 -4.18 -5.73
N ALA A 75 8.38 -4.49 -5.25
CA ALA A 75 7.17 -4.38 -6.06
C ALA A 75 6.87 -2.92 -6.44
N ILE A 76 7.05 -1.99 -5.50
CA ILE A 76 6.89 -0.54 -5.75
C ILE A 76 7.93 -0.06 -6.77
N GLU A 77 9.19 -0.46 -6.61
CA GLU A 77 10.25 -0.12 -7.57
C GLU A 77 9.94 -0.67 -8.98
N ALA A 78 9.43 -1.88 -9.08
CA ALA A 78 9.00 -2.46 -10.34
C ALA A 78 7.83 -1.67 -10.95
N ALA A 79 6.87 -1.20 -10.16
CA ALA A 79 5.76 -0.37 -10.61
C ALA A 79 6.25 1.00 -11.12
N LEU A 80 7.17 1.66 -10.40
CA LEU A 80 7.83 2.89 -10.82
C LEU A 80 8.51 2.74 -12.18
N ASN A 81 9.14 1.60 -12.43
CA ASN A 81 9.80 1.25 -13.68
C ASN A 81 8.84 0.69 -14.77
N GLY A 82 7.53 0.80 -14.59
CA GLY A 82 6.54 0.41 -15.59
C GLY A 82 6.45 -1.09 -15.85
N ARG A 83 6.85 -1.93 -14.87
CA ARG A 83 6.84 -3.40 -15.03
C ARG A 83 5.48 -4.04 -14.75
N GLY A 84 4.54 -3.28 -14.20
CA GLY A 84 3.21 -3.74 -13.87
C GLY A 84 2.51 -2.83 -12.88
N ILE A 85 1.41 -3.33 -12.31
CA ILE A 85 0.60 -2.64 -11.32
C ILE A 85 0.82 -3.31 -9.96
N ALA A 86 1.25 -2.56 -8.97
CA ALA A 86 1.43 -3.06 -7.61
C ALA A 86 0.23 -2.71 -6.73
N LEU A 87 -0.14 -3.60 -5.82
CA LEU A 87 -1.04 -3.29 -4.71
C LEU A 87 -0.16 -2.86 -3.53
N ALA A 88 0.05 -1.55 -3.41
CA ALA A 88 1.05 -0.98 -2.51
C ALA A 88 0.44 -0.32 -1.28
N GLN A 89 1.18 -0.33 -0.18
CA GLN A 89 0.82 0.40 1.04
C GLN A 89 0.92 1.90 0.80
N HIS A 90 -0.16 2.63 1.12
CA HIS A 90 -0.27 4.06 0.86
C HIS A 90 0.85 4.86 1.54
N SER A 91 1.19 4.54 2.79
CA SER A 91 2.28 5.22 3.50
C SER A 91 3.65 5.08 2.84
N MET A 92 3.87 4.02 2.05
CA MET A 92 5.16 3.79 1.36
C MET A 92 5.26 4.54 0.02
N ILE A 93 4.13 4.98 -0.54
CA ILE A 93 4.06 5.57 -1.89
C ILE A 93 3.49 6.99 -1.91
N ALA A 94 3.19 7.57 -0.74
CA ALA A 94 2.56 8.88 -0.64
C ALA A 94 3.35 9.98 -1.38
N ASP A 95 4.67 10.00 -1.27
CA ASP A 95 5.53 10.94 -1.98
C ASP A 95 5.56 10.68 -3.49
N ASP A 96 5.58 9.41 -3.92
CA ASP A 96 5.53 9.05 -5.34
C ASP A 96 4.21 9.44 -6.00
N LEU A 97 3.09 9.30 -5.29
CA LEU A 97 1.78 9.78 -5.75
C LEU A 97 1.75 11.30 -5.85
N LYS A 98 2.24 12.01 -4.83
CA LYS A 98 2.30 13.47 -4.78
C LYS A 98 3.18 14.05 -5.89
N GLU A 99 4.30 13.41 -6.19
CA GLU A 99 5.24 13.82 -7.22
C GLU A 99 4.84 13.33 -8.63
N GLY A 100 3.77 12.53 -8.74
CA GLY A 100 3.28 11.99 -10.00
C GLY A 100 4.19 10.92 -10.63
N ARG A 101 5.10 10.33 -9.86
CA ARG A 101 5.90 9.17 -10.30
C ARG A 101 5.06 7.89 -10.35
N LEU A 102 4.11 7.77 -9.42
CA LEU A 102 3.06 6.77 -9.45
C LEU A 102 1.69 7.43 -9.60
N VAL A 103 0.76 6.68 -10.13
CA VAL A 103 -0.66 7.03 -10.20
C VAL A 103 -1.50 5.85 -9.72
N ALA A 104 -2.61 6.16 -9.06
CA ALA A 104 -3.62 5.18 -8.69
C ALA A 104 -4.72 5.17 -9.75
N PRO A 105 -4.83 4.14 -10.61
CA PRO A 105 -5.84 4.10 -11.66
C PRO A 105 -7.28 4.01 -11.13
N PHE A 106 -7.44 3.49 -9.91
CA PHE A 106 -8.72 3.39 -9.22
C PHE A 106 -8.58 3.84 -7.77
N PRO A 107 -9.56 4.56 -7.20
CA PRO A 107 -9.48 5.09 -5.83
C PRO A 107 -9.75 4.04 -4.76
N HIS A 108 -10.21 2.85 -5.14
CA HIS A 108 -10.59 1.80 -4.20
C HIS A 108 -9.39 1.28 -3.41
N ARG A 109 -9.47 1.37 -2.09
CA ARG A 109 -8.42 0.98 -1.15
C ARG A 109 -8.86 -0.19 -0.27
N LEU A 110 -7.91 -1.05 0.08
CA LEU A 110 -8.08 -2.10 1.09
C LEU A 110 -7.42 -1.67 2.37
N LYS A 111 -8.19 -1.49 3.43
CA LYS A 111 -7.64 -1.19 4.75
C LYS A 111 -6.93 -2.42 5.32
N LEU A 112 -5.77 -2.23 5.94
CA LEU A 112 -5.10 -3.30 6.67
C LEU A 112 -5.95 -3.74 7.87
N SER A 113 -5.89 -5.02 8.23
CA SER A 113 -6.62 -5.59 9.37
C SER A 113 -6.11 -5.07 10.71
N SER A 114 -4.82 -4.79 10.79
CA SER A 114 -4.15 -4.38 12.01
C SER A 114 -3.43 -3.05 11.84
N PRO A 115 -3.45 -2.17 12.87
CA PRO A 115 -2.68 -0.94 12.86
C PRO A 115 -1.20 -1.21 13.09
N TYR A 116 -0.36 -0.26 12.74
CA TYR A 116 1.01 -0.20 13.22
C TYR A 116 1.03 0.12 14.71
N TYR A 117 1.90 -0.55 15.44
CA TYR A 117 2.06 -0.38 16.88
C TYR A 117 3.43 0.18 17.23
N PHE A 118 3.45 1.07 18.18
CA PHE A 118 4.67 1.49 18.85
C PHE A 118 4.71 0.86 20.25
N ALA A 119 5.76 0.07 20.49
CA ALA A 119 5.99 -0.58 21.77
C ALA A 119 7.35 -0.11 22.34
N TRP A 120 7.41 0.12 23.65
CA TRP A 120 8.63 0.52 24.34
C TRP A 120 8.66 -0.03 25.76
N GLN A 121 9.86 -0.16 26.31
CA GLN A 121 10.05 -0.43 27.73
C GLN A 121 10.09 0.89 28.51
N GLN A 122 9.51 0.89 29.71
CA GLN A 122 9.44 2.11 30.54
C GLN A 122 10.83 2.71 30.82
N SER A 123 11.84 1.86 31.00
CA SER A 123 13.24 2.28 31.23
C SER A 123 13.86 3.07 30.08
N VAL A 124 13.26 3.07 28.87
CA VAL A 124 13.78 3.89 27.77
C VAL A 124 13.72 5.38 28.10
N PHE A 125 12.75 5.80 28.93
CA PHE A 125 12.57 7.20 29.31
C PHE A 125 13.61 7.74 30.31
N ASP A 126 14.48 6.87 30.81
CA ASP A 126 15.66 7.27 31.60
C ASP A 126 16.81 7.78 30.70
N LYS A 127 16.73 7.51 29.39
CA LYS A 127 17.70 7.98 28.41
C LYS A 127 17.42 9.42 27.99
N HIS A 128 18.50 10.20 27.79
CA HIS A 128 18.39 11.55 27.25
C HIS A 128 17.72 11.57 25.89
N GLY A 129 16.77 12.49 25.70
CA GLY A 129 16.05 12.67 24.43
C GLY A 129 14.93 11.66 24.14
N ALA A 130 14.79 10.56 24.91
CA ALA A 130 13.81 9.52 24.62
C ALA A 130 12.36 10.03 24.68
N ARG A 131 12.05 10.95 25.61
CA ARG A 131 10.71 11.57 25.72
C ARG A 131 10.40 12.46 24.52
N ASP A 132 11.39 13.18 24.00
CA ASP A 132 11.22 14.06 22.85
C ASP A 132 11.05 13.24 21.58
N PHE A 133 11.84 12.19 21.38
CA PHE A 133 11.67 11.23 20.29
C PHE A 133 10.29 10.58 20.33
N HIS A 134 9.85 10.11 21.50
CA HIS A 134 8.52 9.52 21.65
C HIS A 134 7.42 10.51 21.24
N ARG A 135 7.50 11.75 21.70
CA ARG A 135 6.51 12.80 21.39
C ARG A 135 6.50 13.12 19.88
N TRP A 136 7.68 13.23 19.28
CA TRP A 136 7.83 13.45 17.84
C TRP A 136 7.21 12.32 17.01
N LEU A 137 7.53 11.06 17.34
CA LEU A 137 7.00 9.89 16.64
C LEU A 137 5.45 9.82 16.73
N ILE A 138 4.91 10.10 17.91
CA ILE A 138 3.45 10.19 18.09
C ILE A 138 2.84 11.31 17.23
N GLY A 139 3.53 12.45 17.12
CA GLY A 139 3.10 13.54 16.25
C GLY A 139 3.02 13.12 14.78
N LEU A 140 4.06 12.46 14.28
CA LEU A 140 4.08 11.94 12.91
C LEU A 140 2.97 10.89 12.67
N ALA A 141 2.76 9.98 13.61
CA ALA A 141 1.72 8.97 13.49
C ALA A 141 0.31 9.58 13.42
N ARG A 142 0.05 10.66 14.17
CA ARG A 142 -1.22 11.39 14.10
C ARG A 142 -1.41 12.08 12.74
N GLN A 143 -0.36 12.66 12.18
CA GLN A 143 -0.42 13.26 10.84
C GLN A 143 -0.73 12.19 9.79
N GLN A 144 -0.06 11.03 9.85
CA GLN A 144 -0.34 9.92 8.93
C GLN A 144 -1.78 9.42 9.08
N ALA A 145 -2.29 9.28 10.30
CA ALA A 145 -3.67 8.87 10.55
C ALA A 145 -4.70 9.85 9.98
N GLN A 146 -4.40 11.15 9.98
CA GLN A 146 -5.26 12.17 9.37
C GLN A 146 -5.27 12.05 7.84
N ILE A 147 -4.10 11.88 7.20
CA ILE A 147 -4.00 11.66 5.76
C ILE A 147 -4.81 10.44 5.33
N GLU A 148 -4.65 9.32 6.03
CA GLU A 148 -5.41 8.09 5.73
C GLU A 148 -6.92 8.28 5.91
N ALA A 149 -7.35 9.11 6.86
CA ALA A 149 -8.76 9.39 7.09
C ALA A 149 -9.36 10.33 6.03
N GLU A 150 -8.61 11.33 5.57
CA GLU A 150 -9.06 12.31 4.57
C GLU A 150 -9.11 11.70 3.16
N GLU A 151 -8.23 10.76 2.86
CA GLU A 151 -8.14 10.10 1.56
C GLU A 151 -8.92 8.78 1.49
N ALA A 152 -9.57 8.35 2.58
CA ALA A 152 -10.44 7.19 2.58
C ALA A 152 -11.67 7.45 1.69
N PRO A 153 -11.98 6.58 0.73
CA PRO A 153 -13.20 6.70 -0.05
C PRO A 153 -14.44 6.58 0.86
N ALA A 154 -15.43 7.43 0.62
CA ALA A 154 -16.72 7.40 1.30
C ALA A 154 -17.50 6.12 1.01
#